data_b72f9dae6d0e839ac9ba1cb2a0b84c1a
#
_entry.id   b72f9dae6d0e839ac9ba1cb2a0b84c1a
#
_cell.length_a   1.000
_cell.length_b   1.000
_cell.length_c   1.000
_cell.angle_alpha   90.00
_cell.angle_beta   90.00
_cell.angle_gamma   90.00
#
_symmetry.space_group_name_H-M   'P 1'
#
loop_
_entity.id
_entity.type
_entity.pdbx_description
1 polymer ?
#
loop_
_entity_poly.entity_id
_entity_poly.type
_entity_poly.pdbx_seq_one_letter_code
_entity_poly.pdbx_strand_id
1 'polypeptide(L)'
;MKFSLLLSFLFASGAFAVGPAGNFRQAYGPFFHPQAPVNANNTQRFANEPVHRWNKIAIDATGLDHTPVAPGEDRTFGEQLGPGRASRAMAIVHIAIFDAINAAQGKYQSYTGIQSALKPYSTAAVVAQAAHDTLSSLYPSQRAAFDQELADDLLGIKTEPRKDNGIALGKQIAAAVLASHASDGSEIPEPRIGMDYFTSNLPGQWRQDPVSQIPLALGAHWGACKTFVIKSSTQFQAPPPPDMTSAKYTTAYNEAKNFGGDGVVTPTQRTPEQTFIGTFWAYDGTPSLCAPPRLYNQITVHIANQTHLRPVELARLLALVNVAMADTAISVWESKYHYDFWRPVTAIRESDHGTGPTGAGDGNPATIGDPTFTPLGAPASNLNGPNFTPPFPSYPSGHGGLGGALFETLRRFYGTDKIGFTFVSDEFNGTTKDDNGNVRPYMPRSFSSLSQAEEENGQSRIYLGIHWHFDKTAAITQGRHVADYVFDHAFRPVKSE
;
A
#
# COMPACT_ATOMS: atom_id res chain seq x y z
N MET A 1 55.62 7.11 -44.29
CA MET A 1 54.18 7.20 -44.09
C MET A 1 53.76 6.14 -43.02
N LYS A 2 53.54 6.57 -41.80
CA LYS A 2 53.02 5.69 -40.70
C LYS A 2 51.56 6.07 -40.49
N PHE A 3 50.67 5.14 -40.78
CA PHE A 3 49.25 5.28 -40.44
C PHE A 3 49.05 4.79 -39.01
N SER A 4 48.68 5.68 -38.11
CA SER A 4 48.18 5.34 -36.77
C SER A 4 46.65 5.13 -36.85
N LEU A 5 46.22 3.92 -36.57
CA LEU A 5 44.79 3.60 -36.36
C LEU A 5 44.41 4.00 -34.94
N LEU A 6 43.58 5.03 -34.80
CA LEU A 6 42.91 5.35 -33.52
C LEU A 6 41.69 4.44 -33.40
N LEU A 7 41.76 3.51 -32.47
CA LEU A 7 40.62 2.69 -32.05
C LEU A 7 39.80 3.51 -31.04
N SER A 8 38.67 4.06 -31.48
CA SER A 8 37.69 4.72 -30.58
C SER A 8 36.86 3.63 -29.90
N PHE A 9 37.11 3.41 -28.62
CA PHE A 9 36.21 2.64 -27.78
C PHE A 9 34.99 3.50 -27.48
N LEU A 10 33.86 3.20 -28.12
CA LEU A 10 32.55 3.65 -27.67
C LEU A 10 32.19 2.86 -26.40
N PHE A 11 32.34 3.49 -25.25
CA PHE A 11 31.64 3.03 -24.04
C PHE A 11 30.15 3.28 -24.24
N ALA A 12 29.43 2.26 -24.62
CA ALA A 12 27.96 2.26 -24.44
C ALA A 12 27.69 2.29 -22.93
N SER A 13 27.48 3.48 -22.38
CA SER A 13 26.87 3.63 -21.06
C SER A 13 25.44 3.11 -21.18
N GLY A 14 25.24 1.84 -20.84
CA GLY A 14 23.93 1.30 -20.61
C GLY A 14 23.28 2.12 -19.47
N ALA A 15 22.37 3.00 -19.81
CA ALA A 15 21.48 3.59 -18.84
C ALA A 15 20.61 2.44 -18.32
N PHE A 16 21.00 1.88 -17.17
CA PHE A 16 20.08 1.03 -16.42
C PHE A 16 18.85 1.88 -16.12
N ALA A 17 17.70 1.47 -16.60
CA ALA A 17 16.43 2.09 -16.25
C ALA A 17 16.29 1.98 -14.72
N VAL A 18 16.51 3.10 -14.04
CA VAL A 18 16.27 3.20 -12.60
C VAL A 18 14.76 3.06 -12.45
N GLY A 19 14.30 2.05 -11.70
CA GLY A 19 12.88 1.86 -11.40
C GLY A 19 12.26 3.11 -10.73
N PRO A 20 10.92 3.18 -10.60
CA PRO A 20 10.21 4.38 -10.12
C PRO A 20 10.70 4.97 -8.80
N ALA A 21 11.23 4.14 -7.91
CA ALA A 21 11.78 4.56 -6.61
C ALA A 21 13.31 4.78 -6.62
N GLY A 22 14.00 4.51 -7.73
CA GLY A 22 15.46 4.54 -7.78
C GLY A 22 16.08 3.36 -7.03
N ASN A 23 16.85 3.65 -5.99
CA ASN A 23 17.50 2.64 -5.17
C ASN A 23 17.01 2.70 -3.71
N PHE A 24 17.42 1.72 -2.90
CA PHE A 24 17.08 1.64 -1.48
C PHE A 24 17.34 2.95 -0.70
N ARG A 25 18.50 3.60 -0.93
CA ARG A 25 18.85 4.85 -0.24
C ARG A 25 17.96 6.02 -0.65
N GLN A 26 17.44 6.04 -1.86
CA GLN A 26 16.44 7.04 -2.28
C GLN A 26 15.12 6.82 -1.56
N ALA A 27 14.72 5.56 -1.35
CA ALA A 27 13.47 5.24 -0.68
C ALA A 27 13.49 5.55 0.82
N TYR A 28 14.58 5.21 1.52
CA TYR A 28 14.65 5.34 2.98
C TYR A 28 15.57 6.46 3.46
N GLY A 29 16.55 6.87 2.67
CA GLY A 29 17.52 7.91 3.05
C GLY A 29 18.79 7.38 3.74
N PRO A 30 19.69 8.31 4.16
CA PRO A 30 21.05 7.95 4.57
C PRO A 30 21.15 7.25 5.93
N PHE A 31 20.14 7.36 6.79
CA PHE A 31 20.16 6.84 8.16
C PHE A 31 19.73 5.38 8.27
N PHE A 32 19.19 4.80 7.21
CA PHE A 32 18.67 3.44 7.22
C PHE A 32 19.68 2.44 6.68
N HIS A 33 19.73 1.29 7.32
CA HIS A 33 20.54 0.15 6.88
C HIS A 33 19.66 -1.12 6.93
N PRO A 34 19.66 -1.92 5.86
CA PRO A 34 18.90 -3.17 5.84
C PRO A 34 19.46 -4.13 6.87
N GLN A 35 18.59 -4.75 7.64
CA GLN A 35 18.95 -5.91 8.46
C GLN A 35 19.10 -7.15 7.56
N ALA A 36 19.72 -8.21 8.10
CA ALA A 36 19.77 -9.50 7.40
C ALA A 36 18.35 -9.92 6.98
N PRO A 37 18.18 -10.46 5.76
CA PRO A 37 16.87 -10.80 5.22
C PRO A 37 16.07 -11.63 6.21
N VAL A 38 14.86 -11.18 6.52
CA VAL A 38 13.85 -12.02 7.17
C VAL A 38 13.44 -13.02 6.09
N ASN A 39 13.58 -14.33 6.36
CA ASN A 39 13.10 -15.35 5.44
C ASN A 39 11.59 -15.21 5.26
N ALA A 40 11.18 -14.42 4.26
CA ALA A 40 9.79 -14.27 3.84
C ALA A 40 9.19 -15.59 3.30
N ASN A 41 10.01 -16.62 3.15
CA ASN A 41 9.69 -17.91 2.55
C ASN A 41 8.99 -18.90 3.50
N ASN A 42 8.37 -18.46 4.59
CA ASN A 42 7.48 -19.34 5.35
C ASN A 42 6.11 -19.42 4.67
N THR A 43 6.13 -19.75 3.37
CA THR A 43 4.95 -20.00 2.56
C THR A 43 4.36 -21.35 2.97
N GLN A 44 3.41 -21.36 3.91
CA GLN A 44 2.45 -22.46 3.89
C GLN A 44 1.77 -22.38 2.52
N ARG A 45 2.11 -23.31 1.63
CA ARG A 45 1.41 -23.55 0.37
C ARG A 45 -0.06 -23.76 0.74
N PHE A 46 -0.92 -22.79 0.40
CA PHE A 46 -2.35 -23.05 0.43
C PHE A 46 -2.60 -24.07 -0.66
N ALA A 47 -2.73 -25.32 -0.24
CA ALA A 47 -2.87 -26.44 -1.14
C ALA A 47 -4.16 -26.29 -1.93
N ASN A 48 -4.03 -26.12 -3.25
CA ASN A 48 -4.98 -26.50 -4.32
C ASN A 48 -6.10 -25.52 -4.70
N GLU A 49 -6.29 -24.35 -4.09
CA GLU A 49 -7.30 -23.40 -4.57
C GLU A 49 -6.62 -22.22 -5.29
N PRO A 50 -6.80 -22.06 -6.62
CA PRO A 50 -6.00 -21.12 -7.42
C PRO A 50 -6.09 -19.66 -6.96
N VAL A 51 -7.25 -19.17 -6.49
CA VAL A 51 -7.44 -17.78 -6.07
C VAL A 51 -6.64 -17.49 -4.79
N HIS A 52 -6.70 -18.37 -3.79
CA HIS A 52 -5.93 -18.24 -2.56
C HIS A 52 -4.43 -18.27 -2.84
N ARG A 53 -4.00 -19.24 -3.67
CA ARG A 53 -2.61 -19.45 -4.01
C ARG A 53 -2.02 -18.20 -4.68
N TRP A 54 -2.65 -17.71 -5.75
CA TRP A 54 -2.14 -16.56 -6.49
C TRP A 54 -2.31 -15.23 -5.75
N ASN A 55 -3.31 -15.08 -4.87
CA ASN A 55 -3.33 -13.97 -3.92
C ASN A 55 -2.11 -14.02 -2.98
N LYS A 56 -1.76 -15.22 -2.44
CA LYS A 56 -0.58 -15.35 -1.59
C LYS A 56 0.71 -15.00 -2.33
N ILE A 57 0.89 -15.51 -3.56
CA ILE A 57 2.05 -15.17 -4.39
C ILE A 57 2.11 -13.65 -4.62
N ALA A 58 0.98 -12.99 -4.89
CA ALA A 58 0.91 -11.55 -5.10
C ALA A 58 1.33 -10.76 -3.85
N ILE A 59 0.80 -11.10 -2.66
CA ILE A 59 1.19 -10.40 -1.43
C ILE A 59 2.63 -10.68 -1.00
N ASP A 60 3.18 -11.86 -1.32
CA ASP A 60 4.59 -12.16 -1.07
C ASP A 60 5.50 -11.37 -2.02
N ALA A 61 5.09 -11.24 -3.29
CA ALA A 61 5.80 -10.40 -4.26
C ALA A 61 5.88 -8.93 -3.82
N THR A 62 4.80 -8.38 -3.24
CA THR A 62 4.81 -7.01 -2.70
C THR A 62 5.76 -6.87 -1.51
N GLY A 63 5.82 -7.85 -0.63
CA GLY A 63 6.74 -7.88 0.52
C GLY A 63 8.20 -7.94 0.08
N LEU A 64 8.49 -8.78 -0.91
CA LEU A 64 9.83 -8.92 -1.46
C LEU A 64 10.26 -7.66 -2.23
N ASP A 65 9.36 -7.02 -2.94
CA ASP A 65 9.60 -5.77 -3.67
C ASP A 65 10.05 -4.62 -2.74
N HIS A 66 9.54 -4.60 -1.51
CA HIS A 66 9.93 -3.62 -0.48
C HIS A 66 11.16 -4.04 0.32
N THR A 67 11.72 -5.21 0.04
CA THR A 67 12.91 -5.73 0.72
C THR A 67 14.16 -5.36 -0.06
N PRO A 68 15.18 -4.75 0.57
CA PRO A 68 16.44 -4.46 -0.09
C PRO A 68 17.05 -5.68 -0.75
N VAL A 69 17.70 -5.46 -1.89
CA VAL A 69 18.36 -6.53 -2.66
C VAL A 69 19.61 -6.99 -1.90
N ALA A 70 19.70 -8.30 -1.64
CA ALA A 70 20.87 -8.89 -1.00
C ALA A 70 22.07 -8.95 -1.98
N PRO A 71 23.32 -8.97 -1.47
CA PRO A 71 24.49 -9.15 -2.32
C PRO A 71 24.40 -10.47 -3.11
N GLY A 72 24.52 -10.38 -4.44
CA GLY A 72 24.41 -11.52 -5.36
C GLY A 72 23.00 -11.91 -5.79
N GLU A 73 21.99 -11.19 -5.34
CA GLU A 73 20.60 -11.33 -5.79
C GLU A 73 20.37 -10.45 -7.02
N ASP A 74 19.85 -11.02 -8.10
CA ASP A 74 19.50 -10.32 -9.34
C ASP A 74 18.03 -9.91 -9.32
N ARG A 75 17.73 -8.86 -8.55
CA ARG A 75 16.38 -8.33 -8.38
C ARG A 75 16.40 -6.80 -8.33
N THR A 76 15.34 -6.16 -8.79
CA THR A 76 15.14 -4.71 -8.67
C THR A 76 14.34 -4.42 -7.39
N PHE A 77 14.84 -3.49 -6.56
CA PHE A 77 14.11 -3.00 -5.41
C PHE A 77 13.06 -1.97 -5.84
N GLY A 78 11.83 -2.11 -5.33
CA GLY A 78 10.83 -1.07 -5.41
C GLY A 78 10.18 -0.88 -6.79
N GLU A 79 9.98 -1.94 -7.57
CA GLU A 79 9.24 -1.89 -8.83
C GLU A 79 7.81 -1.36 -8.62
N GLN A 80 7.19 -1.68 -7.47
CA GLN A 80 5.87 -1.20 -7.04
C GLN A 80 5.92 -0.59 -5.63
N LEU A 81 6.94 0.24 -5.36
CA LEU A 81 7.19 0.79 -4.03
C LEU A 81 6.08 1.74 -3.55
N GLY A 82 5.71 1.58 -2.28
CA GLY A 82 4.80 2.44 -1.56
C GLY A 82 3.32 2.12 -1.77
N PRO A 83 2.43 2.77 -1.00
CA PRO A 83 1.03 2.36 -0.92
C PRO A 83 0.25 2.59 -2.22
N GLY A 84 0.58 3.60 -3.01
CA GLY A 84 -0.05 3.86 -4.30
C GLY A 84 0.22 2.74 -5.30
N ARG A 85 1.50 2.50 -5.64
CA ARG A 85 1.89 1.47 -6.61
C ARG A 85 1.51 0.07 -6.16
N ALA A 86 1.69 -0.26 -4.88
CA ALA A 86 1.27 -1.54 -4.33
C ALA A 86 -0.25 -1.75 -4.46
N SER A 87 -1.08 -0.74 -4.18
CA SER A 87 -2.55 -0.82 -4.36
C SER A 87 -2.93 -1.05 -5.81
N ARG A 88 -2.29 -0.31 -6.74
CA ARG A 88 -2.51 -0.45 -8.18
C ARG A 88 -2.13 -1.85 -8.67
N ALA A 89 -0.97 -2.34 -8.29
CA ALA A 89 -0.50 -3.67 -8.67
C ALA A 89 -1.47 -4.76 -8.20
N MET A 90 -1.90 -4.70 -6.95
CA MET A 90 -2.86 -5.65 -6.39
C MET A 90 -4.23 -5.55 -7.09
N ALA A 91 -4.70 -4.36 -7.48
CA ALA A 91 -5.94 -4.21 -8.24
C ALA A 91 -5.83 -4.88 -9.61
N ILE A 92 -4.76 -4.65 -10.36
CA ILE A 92 -4.53 -5.26 -11.69
C ILE A 92 -4.52 -6.80 -11.58
N VAL A 93 -3.78 -7.36 -10.63
CA VAL A 93 -3.70 -8.82 -10.42
C VAL A 93 -5.08 -9.40 -10.07
N HIS A 94 -5.81 -8.78 -9.14
CA HIS A 94 -7.10 -9.32 -8.68
C HIS A 94 -8.24 -9.10 -9.67
N ILE A 95 -8.20 -8.06 -10.51
CA ILE A 95 -9.09 -7.93 -11.68
C ILE A 95 -8.86 -9.11 -12.64
N ALA A 96 -7.61 -9.43 -12.94
CA ALA A 96 -7.28 -10.52 -13.85
C ALA A 96 -7.70 -11.89 -13.28
N ILE A 97 -7.45 -12.16 -12.00
CA ILE A 97 -7.90 -13.37 -11.30
C ILE A 97 -9.43 -13.47 -11.31
N PHE A 98 -10.12 -12.35 -11.01
CA PHE A 98 -11.59 -12.34 -11.01
C PHE A 98 -12.17 -12.58 -12.39
N ASP A 99 -11.72 -11.87 -13.41
CA ASP A 99 -12.21 -12.06 -14.79
C ASP A 99 -11.92 -13.47 -15.29
N ALA A 100 -10.76 -14.05 -14.91
CA ALA A 100 -10.40 -15.42 -15.24
C ALA A 100 -11.41 -16.45 -14.69
N ILE A 101 -11.77 -16.38 -13.43
CA ILE A 101 -12.72 -17.30 -12.81
C ILE A 101 -14.17 -17.00 -13.23
N ASN A 102 -14.50 -15.71 -13.39
CA ASN A 102 -15.85 -15.29 -13.79
C ASN A 102 -16.18 -15.67 -15.25
N ALA A 103 -15.19 -15.71 -16.15
CA ALA A 103 -15.35 -16.17 -17.53
C ALA A 103 -15.91 -17.60 -17.60
N ALA A 104 -15.60 -18.45 -16.60
CA ALA A 104 -16.15 -19.80 -16.50
C ALA A 104 -17.60 -19.83 -16.01
N GLN A 105 -18.02 -18.89 -15.19
CA GLN A 105 -19.29 -18.92 -14.46
C GLN A 105 -20.33 -17.92 -14.99
N GLY A 106 -19.90 -16.79 -15.53
CA GLY A 106 -20.77 -15.74 -16.08
C GLY A 106 -21.69 -15.08 -15.06
N LYS A 107 -21.34 -15.14 -13.76
CA LYS A 107 -22.21 -14.66 -12.66
C LYS A 107 -22.20 -13.15 -12.46
N TYR A 108 -21.09 -12.52 -12.84
CA TYR A 108 -20.85 -11.11 -12.58
C TYR A 108 -20.42 -10.39 -13.85
N GLN A 109 -20.54 -9.08 -13.84
CA GLN A 109 -20.02 -8.23 -14.90
C GLN A 109 -18.49 -8.32 -14.89
N SER A 110 -17.88 -8.62 -16.03
CA SER A 110 -16.42 -8.63 -16.22
C SER A 110 -15.91 -7.21 -16.32
N TYR A 111 -14.71 -6.96 -15.81
CA TYR A 111 -14.02 -5.68 -15.94
C TYR A 111 -13.52 -5.47 -17.38
N THR A 112 -12.95 -6.49 -17.99
CA THR A 112 -12.41 -6.44 -19.36
C THR A 112 -13.46 -6.64 -20.43
N GLY A 113 -14.66 -7.15 -20.08
CA GLY A 113 -15.69 -7.56 -21.04
C GLY A 113 -15.36 -8.83 -21.79
N ILE A 114 -14.24 -9.49 -21.52
CA ILE A 114 -13.82 -10.70 -22.22
C ILE A 114 -14.69 -11.88 -21.80
N GLN A 115 -15.28 -12.52 -22.81
CA GLN A 115 -15.99 -13.79 -22.68
C GLN A 115 -15.24 -14.86 -23.45
N SER A 116 -15.18 -16.08 -22.91
CA SER A 116 -14.50 -17.17 -23.59
C SER A 116 -15.28 -17.67 -24.79
N ALA A 117 -14.67 -17.57 -25.95
CA ALA A 117 -15.12 -18.30 -27.17
C ALA A 117 -14.59 -19.75 -27.18
N LEU A 118 -13.60 -20.09 -26.36
CA LEU A 118 -12.89 -21.37 -26.31
C LEU A 118 -13.42 -22.22 -25.15
N LYS A 119 -14.34 -23.10 -25.38
CA LYS A 119 -14.82 -24.10 -24.41
C LYS A 119 -14.63 -25.52 -24.96
N PRO A 120 -14.25 -26.45 -24.10
CA PRO A 120 -13.98 -26.38 -22.66
C PRO A 120 -12.57 -25.85 -22.32
N TYR A 121 -12.43 -25.24 -21.16
CA TYR A 121 -11.13 -24.81 -20.61
C TYR A 121 -10.99 -25.17 -19.12
N SER A 122 -9.75 -25.18 -18.60
CA SER A 122 -9.44 -25.35 -17.18
C SER A 122 -9.46 -24.00 -16.47
N THR A 123 -10.36 -23.80 -15.52
CA THR A 123 -10.43 -22.58 -14.70
C THR A 123 -9.12 -22.36 -13.94
N ALA A 124 -8.49 -23.43 -13.43
CA ALA A 124 -7.20 -23.33 -12.74
C ALA A 124 -6.11 -22.77 -13.68
N ALA A 125 -6.06 -23.25 -14.94
CA ALA A 125 -5.11 -22.74 -15.92
C ALA A 125 -5.38 -21.27 -16.30
N VAL A 126 -6.65 -20.85 -16.43
CA VAL A 126 -6.99 -19.45 -16.72
C VAL A 126 -6.52 -18.54 -15.58
N VAL A 127 -6.84 -18.88 -14.32
CA VAL A 127 -6.47 -18.09 -13.15
C VAL A 127 -4.95 -18.01 -12.99
N ALA A 128 -4.25 -19.17 -13.06
CA ALA A 128 -2.81 -19.23 -12.92
C ALA A 128 -2.10 -18.38 -13.99
N GLN A 129 -2.52 -18.52 -15.26
CA GLN A 129 -1.90 -17.78 -16.36
C GLN A 129 -2.19 -16.28 -16.27
N ALA A 130 -3.41 -15.86 -15.91
CA ALA A 130 -3.78 -14.46 -15.82
C ALA A 130 -3.01 -13.77 -14.66
N ALA A 131 -2.91 -14.42 -13.50
CA ALA A 131 -2.14 -13.93 -12.37
C ALA A 131 -0.64 -13.87 -12.67
N HIS A 132 -0.08 -14.94 -13.26
CA HIS A 132 1.32 -15.00 -13.68
C HIS A 132 1.70 -13.85 -14.60
N ASP A 133 0.94 -13.63 -15.68
CA ASP A 133 1.29 -12.63 -16.70
C ASP A 133 1.18 -11.20 -16.15
N THR A 134 0.20 -10.93 -15.28
CA THR A 134 0.08 -9.63 -14.62
C THR A 134 1.22 -9.41 -13.61
N LEU A 135 1.55 -10.40 -12.77
CA LEU A 135 2.66 -10.32 -11.81
C LEU A 135 4.01 -10.17 -12.54
N SER A 136 4.24 -10.93 -13.60
CA SER A 136 5.47 -10.85 -14.40
C SER A 136 5.67 -9.50 -15.08
N SER A 137 4.58 -8.81 -15.42
CA SER A 137 4.62 -7.45 -15.96
C SER A 137 4.86 -6.40 -14.87
N LEU A 138 4.30 -6.57 -13.67
CA LEU A 138 4.38 -5.62 -12.57
C LEU A 138 5.67 -5.76 -11.76
N TYR A 139 6.20 -6.97 -11.66
CA TYR A 139 7.43 -7.32 -10.92
C TYR A 139 8.38 -8.11 -11.83
N PRO A 140 8.90 -7.52 -12.92
CA PRO A 140 9.70 -8.24 -13.91
C PRO A 140 10.95 -8.89 -13.32
N SER A 141 11.55 -8.34 -12.28
CA SER A 141 12.71 -8.92 -11.60
C SER A 141 12.39 -10.19 -10.79
N GLN A 142 11.11 -10.45 -10.49
CA GLN A 142 10.65 -11.65 -9.78
C GLN A 142 10.06 -12.71 -10.75
N ARG A 143 10.10 -12.47 -12.05
CA ARG A 143 9.44 -13.29 -13.07
C ARG A 143 9.84 -14.78 -13.00
N ALA A 144 11.11 -15.08 -12.77
CA ALA A 144 11.57 -16.48 -12.70
C ALA A 144 10.86 -17.30 -11.60
N ALA A 145 10.54 -16.67 -10.47
CA ALA A 145 9.76 -17.32 -9.42
C ALA A 145 8.30 -17.55 -9.89
N PHE A 146 7.70 -16.58 -10.56
CA PHE A 146 6.33 -16.73 -11.09
C PHE A 146 6.25 -17.79 -12.20
N ASP A 147 7.27 -17.87 -13.08
CA ASP A 147 7.37 -18.91 -14.12
C ASP A 147 7.37 -20.32 -13.48
N GLN A 148 8.08 -20.50 -12.37
CA GLN A 148 8.11 -21.78 -11.63
C GLN A 148 6.74 -22.09 -11.00
N GLU A 149 6.09 -21.11 -10.35
CA GLU A 149 4.78 -21.30 -9.74
C GLU A 149 3.70 -21.65 -10.80
N LEU A 150 3.75 -21.01 -11.98
CA LEU A 150 2.88 -21.35 -13.11
C LEU A 150 3.14 -22.74 -13.64
N ALA A 151 4.41 -23.12 -13.81
CA ALA A 151 4.78 -24.45 -14.29
C ALA A 151 4.26 -25.54 -13.36
N ASP A 152 4.42 -25.36 -12.04
CA ASP A 152 3.93 -26.30 -11.02
C ASP A 152 2.40 -26.46 -11.08
N ASP A 153 1.66 -25.37 -11.24
CA ASP A 153 0.20 -25.40 -11.37
C ASP A 153 -0.26 -26.12 -12.65
N LEU A 154 0.41 -25.85 -13.77
CA LEU A 154 0.07 -26.45 -15.07
C LEU A 154 0.43 -27.93 -15.16
N LEU A 155 1.42 -28.41 -14.40
CA LEU A 155 1.75 -29.85 -14.31
C LEU A 155 0.59 -30.67 -13.72
N GLY A 156 -0.17 -30.09 -12.80
CA GLY A 156 -1.33 -30.73 -12.18
C GLY A 156 -2.53 -30.92 -13.12
N ILE A 157 -2.55 -30.21 -14.26
CA ILE A 157 -3.68 -30.21 -15.20
C ILE A 157 -3.40 -31.20 -16.35
N LYS A 158 -4.06 -32.36 -16.31
CA LYS A 158 -3.79 -33.48 -17.24
C LYS A 158 -4.61 -33.46 -18.52
N THR A 159 -5.62 -32.60 -18.65
CA THR A 159 -6.62 -32.69 -19.73
C THR A 159 -6.35 -31.65 -20.82
N GLU A 160 -5.75 -32.08 -21.91
CA GLU A 160 -5.69 -31.35 -23.17
C GLU A 160 -7.03 -31.60 -23.98
N PRO A 161 -7.61 -30.61 -24.66
CA PRO A 161 -7.16 -29.24 -24.90
C PRO A 161 -7.59 -28.21 -23.82
N ARG A 162 -8.20 -28.63 -22.72
CA ARG A 162 -8.71 -27.72 -21.67
C ARG A 162 -7.62 -26.83 -21.07
N LYS A 163 -6.42 -27.38 -20.91
CA LYS A 163 -5.26 -26.67 -20.41
C LYS A 163 -4.85 -25.55 -21.35
N ASP A 164 -4.67 -25.85 -22.64
CA ASP A 164 -4.22 -24.88 -23.65
C ASP A 164 -5.26 -23.76 -23.86
N ASN A 165 -6.55 -24.10 -23.89
CA ASN A 165 -7.63 -23.13 -23.95
C ASN A 165 -7.63 -22.22 -22.70
N GLY A 166 -7.33 -22.78 -21.52
CA GLY A 166 -7.20 -22.03 -20.28
C GLY A 166 -6.03 -21.06 -20.30
N ILE A 167 -4.86 -21.50 -20.74
CA ILE A 167 -3.67 -20.68 -20.93
C ILE A 167 -3.96 -19.52 -21.92
N ALA A 168 -4.57 -19.82 -23.08
CA ALA A 168 -4.88 -18.80 -24.08
C ALA A 168 -5.84 -17.74 -23.55
N LEU A 169 -6.88 -18.13 -22.83
CA LEU A 169 -7.84 -17.22 -22.21
C LEU A 169 -7.18 -16.37 -21.10
N GLY A 170 -6.34 -16.99 -20.24
CA GLY A 170 -5.61 -16.27 -19.19
C GLY A 170 -4.70 -15.19 -19.75
N LYS A 171 -3.94 -15.50 -20.80
CA LYS A 171 -3.12 -14.51 -21.52
C LYS A 171 -3.94 -13.35 -22.07
N GLN A 172 -5.09 -13.65 -22.67
CA GLN A 172 -5.97 -12.62 -23.24
C GLN A 172 -6.50 -11.67 -22.14
N ILE A 173 -6.93 -12.21 -21.01
CA ILE A 173 -7.43 -11.43 -19.88
C ILE A 173 -6.31 -10.56 -19.30
N ALA A 174 -5.14 -11.15 -19.01
CA ALA A 174 -3.99 -10.39 -18.49
C ALA A 174 -3.60 -9.25 -19.41
N ALA A 175 -3.49 -9.52 -20.72
CA ALA A 175 -3.15 -8.50 -21.70
C ALA A 175 -4.16 -7.35 -21.72
N ALA A 176 -5.46 -7.63 -21.60
CA ALA A 176 -6.51 -6.61 -21.59
C ALA A 176 -6.46 -5.74 -20.34
N VAL A 177 -6.27 -6.34 -19.16
CA VAL A 177 -6.14 -5.57 -17.90
C VAL A 177 -4.89 -4.70 -17.94
N LEU A 178 -3.74 -5.25 -18.32
CA LEU A 178 -2.48 -4.49 -18.45
C LEU A 178 -2.61 -3.37 -19.46
N ALA A 179 -3.22 -3.60 -20.62
CA ALA A 179 -3.44 -2.56 -21.63
C ALA A 179 -4.35 -1.44 -21.14
N SER A 180 -5.35 -1.74 -20.30
CA SER A 180 -6.26 -0.73 -19.75
C SER A 180 -5.56 0.24 -18.79
N HIS A 181 -4.43 -0.16 -18.21
CA HIS A 181 -3.60 0.61 -17.29
C HIS A 181 -2.17 0.84 -17.78
N ALA A 182 -1.92 0.65 -19.07
CA ALA A 182 -0.67 1.09 -19.69
C ALA A 182 -0.65 2.63 -19.77
N SER A 183 0.47 3.24 -19.43
CA SER A 183 0.63 4.70 -19.46
C SER A 183 -0.46 5.44 -18.66
N ASP A 184 -0.77 4.93 -17.48
CA ASP A 184 -1.78 5.49 -16.59
C ASP A 184 -1.22 6.54 -15.61
N GLY A 185 0.04 6.95 -15.77
CA GLY A 185 0.75 7.91 -14.92
C GLY A 185 1.55 7.28 -13.79
N SER A 186 1.40 5.97 -13.56
CA SER A 186 2.12 5.26 -12.49
C SER A 186 3.62 5.07 -12.80
N GLU A 187 4.02 5.24 -14.04
CA GLU A 187 5.40 5.14 -14.51
C GLU A 187 6.26 6.37 -14.14
N ILE A 188 5.64 7.48 -13.71
CA ILE A 188 6.38 8.69 -13.34
C ILE A 188 7.20 8.40 -12.08
N PRO A 189 8.53 8.63 -12.10
CA PRO A 189 9.39 8.41 -10.94
C PRO A 189 8.98 9.27 -9.73
N GLU A 190 9.27 8.77 -8.51
CA GLU A 190 9.08 9.55 -7.30
C GLU A 190 10.02 10.74 -7.27
N PRO A 191 9.53 11.98 -7.10
CA PRO A 191 10.39 13.14 -7.08
C PRO A 191 11.16 13.25 -5.76
N ARG A 192 12.35 13.85 -5.85
CA ARG A 192 13.29 14.01 -4.74
C ARG A 192 13.20 15.40 -4.16
N ILE A 193 13.06 15.47 -2.85
CA ILE A 193 13.01 16.74 -2.12
C ILE A 193 14.32 17.53 -2.34
N GLY A 194 14.18 18.79 -2.71
CA GLY A 194 15.31 19.68 -3.01
C GLY A 194 15.92 19.54 -4.41
N MET A 195 15.41 18.63 -5.25
CA MET A 195 15.83 18.42 -6.63
C MET A 195 14.66 18.56 -7.61
N ASP A 196 13.72 17.65 -7.53
CA ASP A 196 12.56 17.55 -8.43
C ASP A 196 11.26 18.03 -7.74
N TYR A 197 11.29 18.18 -6.39
CA TYR A 197 10.19 18.64 -5.56
C TYR A 197 10.67 19.65 -4.51
N PHE A 198 10.03 20.80 -4.43
CA PHE A 198 10.39 21.86 -3.50
C PHE A 198 9.27 22.09 -2.52
N THR A 199 9.57 21.90 -1.24
CA THR A 199 8.63 22.12 -0.13
C THR A 199 8.57 23.59 0.28
N SER A 200 7.46 23.99 0.91
CA SER A 200 7.28 25.33 1.47
C SER A 200 7.83 25.41 2.91
N ASN A 201 8.33 26.57 3.30
CA ASN A 201 8.70 26.88 4.67
C ASN A 201 7.58 27.55 5.48
N LEU A 202 6.41 27.79 4.88
CA LEU A 202 5.28 28.43 5.54
C LEU A 202 4.65 27.48 6.59
N PRO A 203 4.13 28.02 7.70
CA PRO A 203 3.34 27.25 8.65
C PRO A 203 2.16 26.54 7.96
N GLY A 204 1.85 25.35 8.42
CA GLY A 204 0.78 24.54 7.84
C GLY A 204 1.19 23.71 6.62
N GLN A 205 2.32 24.01 5.97
CA GLN A 205 2.76 23.33 4.76
C GLN A 205 3.72 22.18 5.09
N TRP A 206 3.56 21.07 4.32
CA TRP A 206 4.38 19.88 4.51
C TRP A 206 5.82 20.08 4.03
N ARG A 207 6.74 19.46 4.76
CA ARG A 207 8.13 19.29 4.37
C ARG A 207 8.74 18.03 4.98
N GLN A 208 9.94 17.71 4.53
CA GLN A 208 10.69 16.53 4.93
C GLN A 208 10.72 16.33 6.47
N ASP A 209 10.54 15.08 6.90
CA ASP A 209 10.71 14.69 8.31
C ASP A 209 12.13 15.04 8.78
N PRO A 210 12.26 15.87 9.85
CA PRO A 210 13.57 16.26 10.36
C PRO A 210 14.33 15.12 11.06
N VAL A 211 13.66 14.02 11.40
CA VAL A 211 14.27 12.88 12.11
C VAL A 211 14.86 11.88 11.11
N SER A 212 14.06 11.34 10.23
CA SER A 212 14.47 10.29 9.28
C SER A 212 15.11 10.82 7.99
N GLN A 213 14.75 12.04 7.59
CA GLN A 213 15.27 12.72 6.41
C GLN A 213 15.13 11.89 5.11
N ILE A 214 14.04 11.14 4.97
CA ILE A 214 13.74 10.42 3.73
C ILE A 214 13.64 11.44 2.57
N PRO A 215 14.41 11.26 1.48
CA PRO A 215 14.57 12.32 0.48
C PRO A 215 13.50 12.33 -0.62
N LEU A 216 12.40 11.61 -0.47
CA LEU A 216 11.33 11.52 -1.46
C LEU A 216 10.11 12.34 -1.08
N ALA A 217 9.39 12.85 -2.09
CA ALA A 217 7.99 13.26 -1.99
C ALA A 217 7.12 12.15 -2.59
N LEU A 218 6.92 11.08 -1.81
CA LEU A 218 6.36 9.81 -2.27
C LEU A 218 4.90 9.99 -2.72
N GLY A 219 4.64 9.68 -3.99
CA GLY A 219 3.32 9.76 -4.60
C GLY A 219 2.90 11.18 -4.99
N ALA A 220 3.80 12.15 -5.13
CA ALA A 220 3.46 13.53 -5.50
C ALA A 220 2.68 13.62 -6.82
N HIS A 221 2.86 12.66 -7.72
CA HIS A 221 2.15 12.58 -9.01
C HIS A 221 0.98 11.58 -8.98
N TRP A 222 0.74 10.89 -7.86
CA TRP A 222 -0.21 9.79 -7.80
C TRP A 222 -1.66 10.22 -8.01
N GLY A 223 -2.03 11.44 -7.60
CA GLY A 223 -3.35 12.02 -7.83
C GLY A 223 -3.72 12.25 -9.31
N ALA A 224 -2.72 12.23 -10.20
CA ALA A 224 -2.91 12.34 -11.65
C ALA A 224 -3.04 10.97 -12.35
N CYS A 225 -2.87 9.86 -11.64
CA CYS A 225 -3.01 8.53 -12.22
C CYS A 225 -4.46 8.27 -12.65
N LYS A 226 -4.59 7.45 -13.71
CA LYS A 226 -5.90 6.99 -14.18
C LYS A 226 -6.57 6.12 -13.12
N THR A 227 -7.80 6.43 -12.80
CA THR A 227 -8.64 5.68 -11.87
C THR A 227 -9.17 4.38 -12.49
N PHE A 228 -9.56 3.42 -11.65
CA PHE A 228 -10.11 2.14 -12.06
C PHE A 228 -11.63 2.20 -12.30
N VAL A 229 -12.38 2.80 -11.37
CA VAL A 229 -13.86 2.83 -11.38
C VAL A 229 -14.40 4.23 -11.08
N ILE A 230 -13.83 4.97 -10.13
CA ILE A 230 -14.25 6.36 -9.89
C ILE A 230 -13.96 7.22 -11.12
N LYS A 231 -14.71 8.30 -11.30
CA LYS A 231 -14.66 9.14 -12.51
C LYS A 231 -13.43 10.04 -12.56
N SER A 232 -12.92 10.45 -11.40
CA SER A 232 -11.73 11.28 -11.26
C SER A 232 -11.16 11.15 -9.85
N SER A 233 -9.89 11.50 -9.66
CA SER A 233 -9.25 11.56 -8.34
C SER A 233 -9.94 12.50 -7.36
N THR A 234 -10.63 13.53 -7.87
CA THR A 234 -11.34 14.55 -7.09
C THR A 234 -12.80 14.20 -6.79
N GLN A 235 -13.35 13.11 -7.34
CA GLN A 235 -14.77 12.76 -7.17
C GLN A 235 -15.20 12.68 -5.69
N PHE A 236 -14.30 12.21 -4.83
CA PHE A 236 -14.52 12.08 -3.39
C PHE A 236 -13.41 12.81 -2.61
N GLN A 237 -13.00 13.99 -3.11
CA GLN A 237 -11.97 14.79 -2.46
C GLN A 237 -12.34 15.07 -1.01
N ALA A 238 -11.37 14.94 -0.10
CA ALA A 238 -11.57 15.27 1.30
C ALA A 238 -11.90 16.77 1.48
N PRO A 239 -12.75 17.15 2.46
CA PRO A 239 -12.96 18.57 2.76
C PRO A 239 -11.64 19.22 3.24
N PRO A 240 -11.53 20.56 3.22
CA PRO A 240 -10.34 21.24 3.74
C PRO A 240 -10.02 20.83 5.19
N PRO A 241 -8.72 20.72 5.57
CA PRO A 241 -8.33 20.53 6.96
C PRO A 241 -8.82 21.72 7.81
N PRO A 242 -8.97 21.55 9.14
CA PRO A 242 -9.38 22.64 10.00
C PRO A 242 -8.34 23.76 10.00
N ASP A 243 -8.82 25.00 10.13
CA ASP A 243 -7.95 26.15 10.35
C ASP A 243 -7.08 25.94 11.61
N MET A 244 -5.80 26.33 11.54
CA MET A 244 -4.83 26.11 12.61
C MET A 244 -5.18 26.86 13.91
N THR A 245 -5.96 27.92 13.84
CA THR A 245 -6.47 28.66 15.01
C THR A 245 -7.75 28.10 15.60
N SER A 246 -8.32 27.07 14.98
CA SER A 246 -9.60 26.47 15.39
C SER A 246 -9.46 25.56 16.60
N ALA A 247 -10.54 25.44 17.40
CA ALA A 247 -10.60 24.48 18.50
C ALA A 247 -10.43 23.02 18.03
N LYS A 248 -10.87 22.68 16.82
CA LYS A 248 -10.71 21.35 16.22
C LYS A 248 -9.24 21.02 15.98
N TYR A 249 -8.47 21.97 15.46
CA TYR A 249 -7.03 21.81 15.29
C TYR A 249 -6.32 21.70 16.66
N THR A 250 -6.61 22.61 17.61
CA THR A 250 -6.04 22.61 18.95
C THR A 250 -6.25 21.26 19.66
N THR A 251 -7.45 20.69 19.57
CA THR A 251 -7.73 19.36 20.17
C THR A 251 -6.88 18.27 19.55
N ALA A 252 -6.80 18.22 18.22
CA ALA A 252 -6.00 17.22 17.51
C ALA A 252 -4.49 17.41 17.73
N TYR A 253 -4.04 18.66 17.82
CA TYR A 253 -2.66 18.99 18.16
C TYR A 253 -2.26 18.45 19.53
N ASN A 254 -3.08 18.73 20.56
CA ASN A 254 -2.81 18.28 21.92
C ASN A 254 -2.90 16.74 22.03
N GLU A 255 -3.81 16.09 21.30
CA GLU A 255 -3.88 14.63 21.24
C GLU A 255 -2.58 14.05 20.65
N ALA A 256 -2.13 14.52 19.49
CA ALA A 256 -0.90 14.06 18.86
C ALA A 256 0.34 14.34 19.73
N LYS A 257 0.42 15.50 20.36
CA LYS A 257 1.50 15.85 21.27
C LYS A 257 1.55 14.97 22.51
N ASN A 258 0.39 14.70 23.13
CA ASN A 258 0.30 13.92 24.36
C ASN A 258 0.57 12.43 24.15
N PHE A 259 0.10 11.86 23.04
CA PHE A 259 0.18 10.41 22.78
C PHE A 259 1.25 10.03 21.77
N GLY A 260 1.70 10.96 20.93
CA GLY A 260 2.57 10.66 19.79
C GLY A 260 4.06 10.62 20.11
N GLY A 261 4.52 11.14 21.24
CA GLY A 261 5.94 11.17 21.61
C GLY A 261 6.59 9.79 21.71
N ASP A 262 7.90 9.69 21.47
CA ASP A 262 8.66 8.43 21.48
C ASP A 262 8.80 7.78 22.86
N GLY A 263 8.60 8.55 23.94
CA GLY A 263 8.78 8.10 25.33
C GLY A 263 10.24 8.10 25.80
N VAL A 264 11.17 8.56 24.96
CA VAL A 264 12.61 8.66 25.25
C VAL A 264 13.06 10.10 25.22
N VAL A 265 12.98 10.77 24.09
CA VAL A 265 13.28 12.20 23.93
C VAL A 265 12.04 13.02 24.29
N THR A 266 10.88 12.64 23.81
CA THR A 266 9.60 13.28 24.09
C THR A 266 8.75 12.42 24.99
N PRO A 267 8.35 12.89 26.20
CA PRO A 267 7.41 12.18 27.07
C PRO A 267 6.10 11.85 26.38
N THR A 268 5.47 10.75 26.76
CA THR A 268 4.18 10.33 26.22
C THR A 268 3.22 9.85 27.30
N GLN A 269 1.93 10.12 27.11
CA GLN A 269 0.84 9.56 27.92
C GLN A 269 0.32 8.23 27.36
N ARG A 270 0.88 7.77 26.24
CA ARG A 270 0.50 6.53 25.54
C ARG A 270 0.79 5.32 26.45
N THR A 271 -0.20 4.44 26.58
CA THR A 271 -0.05 3.18 27.30
C THR A 271 0.75 2.15 26.46
N PRO A 272 1.28 1.07 27.06
CA PRO A 272 1.87 -0.05 26.30
C PRO A 272 0.92 -0.66 25.26
N GLU A 273 -0.36 -0.77 25.59
CA GLU A 273 -1.41 -1.26 24.64
C GLU A 273 -1.53 -0.32 23.44
N GLN A 274 -1.54 0.97 23.63
CA GLN A 274 -1.60 1.96 22.55
C GLN A 274 -0.32 1.95 21.70
N THR A 275 0.83 1.66 22.28
CA THR A 275 2.09 1.44 21.55
C THR A 275 2.00 0.18 20.69
N PHE A 276 1.47 -0.90 21.25
CA PHE A 276 1.20 -2.13 20.51
C PHE A 276 0.25 -1.88 19.32
N ILE A 277 -0.86 -1.18 19.54
CA ILE A 277 -1.81 -0.78 18.47
C ILE A 277 -1.09 0.01 17.37
N GLY A 278 -0.28 1.00 17.73
CA GLY A 278 0.49 1.80 16.78
C GLY A 278 1.32 0.93 15.85
N THR A 279 2.08 0.00 16.41
CA THR A 279 2.97 -0.90 15.68
C THR A 279 2.17 -1.98 14.91
N PHE A 280 1.10 -2.54 15.48
CA PHE A 280 0.31 -3.62 14.88
C PHE A 280 -0.22 -3.28 13.48
N TRP A 281 -0.67 -2.03 13.28
CA TRP A 281 -1.24 -1.53 12.04
C TRP A 281 -0.21 -0.85 11.11
N ALA A 282 1.08 -0.90 11.42
CA ALA A 282 2.07 -0.10 10.73
C ALA A 282 2.16 -0.37 9.23
N TYR A 283 2.85 -1.40 8.78
CA TYR A 283 3.02 -1.70 7.35
C TYR A 283 3.36 -0.44 6.52
N ASP A 284 4.39 0.29 6.94
CA ASP A 284 4.74 1.60 6.37
C ASP A 284 5.79 1.54 5.24
N GLY A 285 5.76 0.47 4.45
CA GLY A 285 6.67 0.30 3.31
C GLY A 285 7.99 -0.36 3.66
N THR A 286 8.11 -0.97 4.84
CA THR A 286 9.35 -1.59 5.33
C THR A 286 9.58 -3.01 4.77
N PRO A 287 10.83 -3.53 4.82
CA PRO A 287 11.17 -4.82 4.24
C PRO A 287 10.27 -5.96 4.71
N SER A 288 9.81 -6.77 3.79
CA SER A 288 8.88 -7.91 3.95
C SER A 288 7.45 -7.54 4.34
N LEU A 289 7.20 -6.35 4.89
CA LEU A 289 5.88 -5.89 5.32
C LEU A 289 5.12 -5.14 4.23
N CYS A 290 5.82 -4.55 3.26
CA CYS A 290 5.18 -3.72 2.25
C CYS A 290 4.37 -2.56 2.88
N ALA A 291 3.36 -2.10 2.17
CA ALA A 291 2.43 -1.03 2.55
C ALA A 291 1.05 -1.63 2.94
N PRO A 292 0.09 -0.82 3.41
CA PRO A 292 -1.22 -1.27 3.87
C PRO A 292 -1.98 -2.26 2.96
N PRO A 293 -1.87 -2.22 1.62
CA PRO A 293 -2.55 -3.20 0.76
C PRO A 293 -2.22 -4.66 1.08
N ARG A 294 -0.98 -4.97 1.51
CA ARG A 294 -0.61 -6.32 1.96
C ARG A 294 -1.40 -6.73 3.19
N LEU A 295 -1.37 -5.93 4.25
CA LEU A 295 -2.13 -6.16 5.48
C LEU A 295 -3.62 -6.38 5.19
N TYR A 296 -4.20 -5.51 4.38
CA TYR A 296 -5.64 -5.52 4.11
C TYR A 296 -6.08 -6.71 3.24
N ASN A 297 -5.23 -7.19 2.33
CA ASN A 297 -5.47 -8.45 1.64
C ASN A 297 -5.41 -9.66 2.60
N GLN A 298 -4.47 -9.67 3.54
CA GLN A 298 -4.36 -10.72 4.56
C GLN A 298 -5.64 -10.77 5.43
N ILE A 299 -6.14 -9.62 5.89
CA ILE A 299 -7.40 -9.52 6.66
C ILE A 299 -8.59 -9.99 5.80
N THR A 300 -8.66 -9.58 4.53
CA THR A 300 -9.73 -9.98 3.61
C THR A 300 -9.80 -11.50 3.46
N VAL A 301 -8.67 -12.15 3.18
CA VAL A 301 -8.60 -13.61 3.03
C VAL A 301 -8.89 -14.31 4.35
N HIS A 302 -8.42 -13.78 5.48
CA HIS A 302 -8.70 -14.34 6.79
C HIS A 302 -10.22 -14.39 7.08
N ILE A 303 -10.93 -13.29 6.87
CA ILE A 303 -12.38 -13.21 7.04
C ILE A 303 -13.11 -14.10 6.02
N ALA A 304 -12.65 -14.12 4.76
CA ALA A 304 -13.23 -14.96 3.71
C ALA A 304 -13.12 -16.46 4.05
N ASN A 305 -11.98 -16.90 4.61
CA ASN A 305 -11.78 -18.27 5.07
C ASN A 305 -12.70 -18.62 6.24
N GLN A 306 -12.87 -17.70 7.19
CA GLN A 306 -13.77 -17.87 8.34
C GLN A 306 -15.23 -18.02 7.88
N THR A 307 -15.62 -17.37 6.79
CA THR A 307 -16.98 -17.39 6.24
C THR A 307 -17.18 -18.40 5.10
N HIS A 308 -16.16 -19.19 4.78
CA HIS A 308 -16.19 -20.26 3.77
C HIS A 308 -16.67 -19.81 2.38
N LEU A 309 -16.15 -18.68 1.88
CA LEU A 309 -16.50 -18.19 0.54
C LEU A 309 -16.10 -19.19 -0.54
N ARG A 310 -16.94 -19.32 -1.55
CA ARG A 310 -16.60 -20.06 -2.78
C ARG A 310 -15.53 -19.29 -3.57
N PRO A 311 -14.70 -19.98 -4.38
CA PRO A 311 -13.59 -19.34 -5.10
C PRO A 311 -13.98 -18.11 -5.93
N VAL A 312 -15.10 -18.14 -6.63
CA VAL A 312 -15.54 -16.98 -7.43
C VAL A 312 -16.00 -15.80 -6.54
N GLU A 313 -16.56 -16.08 -5.39
CA GLU A 313 -16.96 -15.05 -4.43
C GLU A 313 -15.75 -14.42 -3.76
N LEU A 314 -14.74 -15.23 -3.42
CA LEU A 314 -13.46 -14.75 -2.94
C LEU A 314 -12.76 -13.89 -3.99
N ALA A 315 -12.70 -14.35 -5.24
CA ALA A 315 -12.10 -13.56 -6.32
C ALA A 315 -12.82 -12.21 -6.52
N ARG A 316 -14.17 -12.21 -6.46
CA ARG A 316 -14.95 -10.98 -6.50
C ARG A 316 -14.66 -10.05 -5.31
N LEU A 317 -14.61 -10.61 -4.10
CA LEU A 317 -14.30 -9.81 -2.91
C LEU A 317 -12.91 -9.19 -3.00
N LEU A 318 -11.91 -9.96 -3.39
CA LEU A 318 -10.54 -9.46 -3.58
C LEU A 318 -10.46 -8.39 -4.68
N ALA A 319 -11.16 -8.56 -5.80
CA ALA A 319 -11.21 -7.55 -6.85
C ALA A 319 -11.86 -6.25 -6.35
N LEU A 320 -13.00 -6.33 -5.64
CA LEU A 320 -13.68 -5.17 -5.05
C LEU A 320 -12.78 -4.44 -4.04
N VAL A 321 -12.16 -5.16 -3.10
CA VAL A 321 -11.29 -4.59 -2.07
C VAL A 321 -10.08 -3.90 -2.71
N ASN A 322 -9.38 -4.57 -3.64
CA ASN A 322 -8.16 -4.02 -4.22
C ASN A 322 -8.44 -2.85 -5.17
N VAL A 323 -9.53 -2.88 -5.93
CA VAL A 323 -9.95 -1.75 -6.78
C VAL A 323 -10.38 -0.56 -5.92
N ALA A 324 -11.15 -0.79 -4.85
CA ALA A 324 -11.53 0.27 -3.93
C ALA A 324 -10.29 0.90 -3.26
N MET A 325 -9.29 0.10 -2.87
CA MET A 325 -8.03 0.61 -2.32
C MET A 325 -7.21 1.38 -3.34
N ALA A 326 -7.13 0.92 -4.60
CA ALA A 326 -6.38 1.60 -5.65
C ALA A 326 -6.99 2.97 -5.97
N ASP A 327 -8.30 3.04 -6.16
CA ASP A 327 -9.01 4.29 -6.40
C ASP A 327 -8.94 5.22 -5.17
N THR A 328 -9.01 4.66 -3.96
CA THR A 328 -8.82 5.44 -2.71
C THR A 328 -7.40 5.99 -2.61
N ALA A 329 -6.37 5.21 -2.97
CA ALA A 329 -4.99 5.70 -2.97
C ALA A 329 -4.83 6.90 -3.92
N ILE A 330 -5.40 6.84 -5.11
CA ILE A 330 -5.38 7.96 -6.08
C ILE A 330 -6.08 9.18 -5.49
N SER A 331 -7.28 9.03 -4.94
CA SER A 331 -8.08 10.14 -4.39
C SER A 331 -7.47 10.73 -3.11
N VAL A 332 -6.92 9.89 -2.23
CA VAL A 332 -6.24 10.35 -1.00
C VAL A 332 -4.96 11.10 -1.32
N TRP A 333 -4.13 10.61 -2.27
CA TRP A 333 -2.89 11.29 -2.65
C TRP A 333 -3.13 12.58 -3.43
N GLU A 334 -4.22 12.65 -4.23
CA GLU A 334 -4.69 13.91 -4.77
C GLU A 334 -4.96 14.93 -3.65
N SER A 335 -5.77 14.56 -2.67
CA SER A 335 -6.10 15.44 -1.54
C SER A 335 -4.87 15.81 -0.70
N LYS A 336 -3.91 14.86 -0.51
CA LYS A 336 -2.67 15.12 0.24
C LYS A 336 -1.85 16.25 -0.37
N TYR A 337 -1.56 16.18 -1.64
CA TYR A 337 -0.73 17.16 -2.33
C TYR A 337 -1.51 18.43 -2.72
N HIS A 338 -2.85 18.36 -2.78
CA HIS A 338 -3.70 19.52 -2.92
C HIS A 338 -3.67 20.42 -1.67
N TYR A 339 -3.80 19.81 -0.48
CA TYR A 339 -3.80 20.57 0.78
C TYR A 339 -2.42 20.80 1.35
N ASP A 340 -1.46 19.97 1.00
CA ASP A 340 -0.04 20.03 1.41
C ASP A 340 0.16 20.24 2.92
N PHE A 341 -0.68 19.59 3.75
CA PHE A 341 -0.75 19.87 5.18
C PHE A 341 0.37 19.18 5.97
N TRP A 342 1.00 19.90 6.87
CA TRP A 342 2.15 19.46 7.65
C TRP A 342 1.86 18.31 8.63
N ARG A 343 2.92 17.59 8.98
CA ARG A 343 2.89 16.48 9.93
C ARG A 343 3.02 16.98 11.36
N PRO A 344 2.54 16.21 12.38
CA PRO A 344 2.69 16.55 13.79
C PRO A 344 4.13 16.90 14.19
N VAL A 345 5.12 16.15 13.69
CA VAL A 345 6.54 16.39 14.00
C VAL A 345 6.99 17.80 13.62
N THR A 346 6.56 18.31 12.48
CA THR A 346 6.88 19.68 12.03
C THR A 346 6.07 20.70 12.81
N ALA A 347 4.76 20.51 12.91
CA ALA A 347 3.85 21.44 13.55
C ALA A 347 4.17 21.64 15.03
N ILE A 348 4.41 20.55 15.78
CA ILE A 348 4.68 20.63 17.22
C ILE A 348 6.04 21.29 17.49
N ARG A 349 7.03 21.12 16.62
CA ARG A 349 8.33 21.80 16.74
C ARG A 349 8.26 23.29 16.45
N GLU A 350 7.27 23.74 15.68
CA GLU A 350 7.27 25.05 15.05
C GLU A 350 6.01 25.88 15.35
N SER A 351 5.16 25.46 16.30
CA SER A 351 3.92 26.18 16.61
C SER A 351 4.13 27.50 17.31
N ASP A 352 5.19 27.66 18.11
CA ASP A 352 5.41 28.88 18.86
C ASP A 352 6.05 29.97 18.00
N HIS A 353 5.71 31.24 18.31
CA HIS A 353 6.38 32.39 17.69
C HIS A 353 7.88 32.34 17.96
N GLY A 354 8.67 32.60 16.94
CA GLY A 354 10.15 32.51 17.01
C GLY A 354 10.69 31.11 16.66
N THR A 355 9.84 30.12 16.41
CA THR A 355 10.26 28.77 16.00
C THR A 355 10.02 28.51 14.50
N GLY A 356 10.69 27.49 13.97
CA GLY A 356 10.61 27.13 12.55
C GLY A 356 11.31 28.11 11.61
N PRO A 357 11.35 27.81 10.31
CA PRO A 357 12.10 28.58 9.31
C PRO A 357 11.65 30.03 9.14
N THR A 358 10.38 30.31 9.38
CA THR A 358 9.80 31.67 9.24
C THR A 358 9.73 32.42 10.55
N GLY A 359 9.85 31.73 11.70
CA GLY A 359 9.61 32.29 13.03
C GLY A 359 8.16 32.73 13.29
N ALA A 360 7.22 32.39 12.41
CA ALA A 360 5.84 32.86 12.51
C ALA A 360 5.00 32.06 13.52
N GLY A 361 5.36 30.79 13.78
CA GLY A 361 4.51 29.85 14.52
C GLY A 361 3.23 29.49 13.73
N ASP A 362 2.27 28.84 14.39
CA ASP A 362 0.98 28.47 13.77
C ASP A 362 -0.14 29.51 13.99
N GLY A 363 0.16 30.58 14.71
CA GLY A 363 -0.78 31.63 15.02
C GLY A 363 -1.84 31.26 16.07
N ASN A 364 -1.72 30.11 16.72
CA ASN A 364 -2.68 29.61 17.69
C ASN A 364 -2.11 29.67 19.13
N PRO A 365 -2.59 30.56 19.99
CA PRO A 365 -2.04 30.68 21.35
C PRO A 365 -2.38 29.48 22.27
N ALA A 366 -3.25 28.57 21.82
CA ALA A 366 -3.64 27.37 22.58
C ALA A 366 -2.82 26.12 22.21
N THR A 367 -1.93 26.24 21.23
CA THR A 367 -0.93 25.22 20.89
C THR A 367 0.43 25.67 21.46
N ILE A 368 1.04 24.83 22.30
CA ILE A 368 2.36 25.10 22.87
C ILE A 368 3.37 24.18 22.21
N GLY A 369 4.41 24.74 21.62
CA GLY A 369 5.43 24.00 20.89
C GLY A 369 6.34 23.14 21.78
N ASP A 370 7.06 22.26 21.12
CA ASP A 370 8.19 21.51 21.63
C ASP A 370 9.22 21.38 20.51
N PRO A 371 10.23 22.23 20.45
CA PRO A 371 11.24 22.19 19.38
C PRO A 371 12.02 20.88 19.27
N THR A 372 11.96 20.05 20.31
CA THR A 372 12.62 18.74 20.36
C THR A 372 11.69 17.57 20.13
N PHE A 373 10.39 17.83 19.86
CA PHE A 373 9.38 16.80 19.70
C PHE A 373 9.85 15.70 18.74
N THR A 374 9.96 14.50 19.26
CA THR A 374 10.30 13.29 18.51
C THR A 374 9.14 12.33 18.61
N PRO A 375 8.43 12.05 17.49
CA PRO A 375 7.32 11.10 17.50
C PRO A 375 7.83 9.68 17.70
N LEU A 376 6.95 8.77 18.18
CA LEU A 376 7.24 7.34 18.10
C LEU A 376 7.58 6.94 16.66
N GLY A 377 6.88 7.53 15.69
CA GLY A 377 7.11 7.28 14.28
C GLY A 377 6.54 5.94 13.78
N ALA A 378 6.47 5.81 12.49
CA ALA A 378 6.27 4.51 11.84
C ALA A 378 7.49 3.64 12.13
N PRO A 379 7.32 2.39 12.58
CA PRO A 379 8.45 1.55 12.97
C PRO A 379 9.33 1.21 11.77
N ALA A 380 10.64 1.32 11.95
CA ALA A 380 11.66 0.93 10.98
C ALA A 380 11.86 -0.60 10.97
N SER A 381 10.79 -1.34 10.82
CA SER A 381 10.76 -2.80 10.90
C SER A 381 11.68 -3.44 9.88
N ASN A 382 12.55 -4.36 10.33
CA ASN A 382 13.59 -5.01 9.53
C ASN A 382 14.67 -4.06 8.97
N LEU A 383 14.77 -2.85 9.55
CA LEU A 383 15.77 -1.84 9.24
C LEU A 383 16.45 -1.36 10.51
N ASN A 384 17.76 -1.06 10.42
CA ASN A 384 18.44 -0.24 11.42
C ASN A 384 18.27 1.23 11.02
N GLY A 385 17.89 2.06 11.95
CA GLY A 385 17.66 3.49 11.74
C GLY A 385 16.53 4.00 12.60
N PRO A 386 16.27 5.30 12.59
CA PRO A 386 15.19 5.86 13.39
C PRO A 386 13.83 5.43 12.84
N ASN A 387 12.84 5.33 13.72
CA ASN A 387 11.46 5.35 13.25
C ASN A 387 11.20 6.64 12.46
N PHE A 388 10.23 6.65 11.59
CA PHE A 388 10.09 7.72 10.60
C PHE A 388 8.65 8.24 10.46
N THR A 389 8.53 9.46 9.96
CA THR A 389 7.28 9.97 9.45
C THR A 389 7.24 9.74 7.94
N PRO A 390 6.17 9.09 7.40
CA PRO A 390 6.09 8.81 5.97
C PRO A 390 6.27 10.07 5.10
N PRO A 391 7.02 9.99 3.98
CA PRO A 391 7.49 11.14 3.22
C PRO A 391 6.42 11.70 2.25
N PHE A 392 5.31 12.16 2.79
CA PHE A 392 4.20 12.81 2.07
C PHE A 392 3.32 13.61 3.04
N PRO A 393 2.51 14.58 2.55
CA PRO A 393 1.65 15.41 3.41
C PRO A 393 0.75 14.59 4.34
N SER A 394 0.41 15.19 5.51
CA SER A 394 -0.35 14.50 6.55
C SER A 394 -1.78 14.19 6.12
N TYR A 395 -2.50 15.22 5.69
CA TYR A 395 -3.95 15.22 5.50
C TYR A 395 -4.35 14.87 4.07
N PRO A 396 -5.33 13.95 3.89
CA PRO A 396 -5.90 12.99 4.83
C PRO A 396 -5.01 11.76 5.04
N SER A 397 -5.30 10.90 6.02
CA SER A 397 -4.49 9.72 6.35
C SER A 397 -4.57 8.61 5.29
N GLY A 398 -3.41 8.12 4.79
CA GLY A 398 -3.36 6.98 3.87
C GLY A 398 -3.96 5.70 4.47
N HIS A 399 -3.53 5.31 5.68
CA HIS A 399 -4.07 4.15 6.40
C HIS A 399 -5.57 4.28 6.69
N GLY A 400 -6.02 5.50 7.08
CA GLY A 400 -7.43 5.76 7.30
C GLY A 400 -8.27 5.56 6.03
N GLY A 401 -7.80 6.08 4.89
CA GLY A 401 -8.52 5.97 3.62
C GLY A 401 -8.57 4.54 3.09
N LEU A 402 -7.41 3.88 2.98
CA LEU A 402 -7.32 2.49 2.50
C LEU A 402 -8.06 1.52 3.44
N GLY A 403 -7.97 1.74 4.77
CA GLY A 403 -8.74 0.98 5.76
C GLY A 403 -10.24 1.22 5.64
N GLY A 404 -10.66 2.49 5.45
CA GLY A 404 -12.05 2.83 5.17
C GLY A 404 -12.59 2.11 3.94
N ALA A 405 -11.80 2.05 2.86
CA ALA A 405 -12.16 1.31 1.66
C ALA A 405 -12.29 -0.20 1.91
N LEU A 406 -11.34 -0.80 2.62
CA LEU A 406 -11.40 -2.21 3.00
C LEU A 406 -12.67 -2.54 3.78
N PHE A 407 -12.82 -1.87 4.93
CA PHE A 407 -13.88 -2.26 5.87
C PHE A 407 -15.27 -1.93 5.34
N GLU A 408 -15.43 -0.86 4.55
CA GLU A 408 -16.71 -0.61 3.87
C GLU A 408 -17.01 -1.64 2.79
N THR A 409 -16.04 -2.04 1.98
CA THR A 409 -16.22 -3.13 1.00
C THR A 409 -16.66 -4.42 1.70
N LEU A 410 -16.06 -4.76 2.85
CA LEU A 410 -16.45 -5.93 3.64
C LEU A 410 -17.89 -5.79 4.17
N ARG A 411 -18.26 -4.63 4.77
CA ARG A 411 -19.63 -4.36 5.22
C ARG A 411 -20.65 -4.53 4.11
N ARG A 412 -20.37 -3.97 2.95
CA ARG A 412 -21.24 -4.08 1.76
C ARG A 412 -21.35 -5.51 1.24
N PHE A 413 -20.24 -6.23 1.22
CA PHE A 413 -20.19 -7.59 0.70
C PHE A 413 -20.95 -8.58 1.60
N TYR A 414 -20.77 -8.48 2.90
CA TYR A 414 -21.42 -9.37 3.89
C TYR A 414 -22.76 -8.86 4.40
N GLY A 415 -23.12 -7.61 4.12
CA GLY A 415 -24.36 -6.98 4.60
C GLY A 415 -24.39 -6.75 6.11
N THR A 416 -23.24 -6.76 6.79
CA THR A 416 -23.16 -6.60 8.25
C THR A 416 -21.79 -6.05 8.69
N ASP A 417 -21.78 -5.28 9.78
CA ASP A 417 -20.59 -4.86 10.49
C ASP A 417 -20.14 -5.89 11.57
N LYS A 418 -21.05 -6.78 11.99
CA LYS A 418 -20.85 -7.72 13.09
C LYS A 418 -20.08 -8.96 12.67
N ILE A 419 -18.82 -8.76 12.27
CA ILE A 419 -17.87 -9.84 11.94
C ILE A 419 -16.72 -9.74 12.91
N GLY A 420 -16.68 -10.66 13.88
CA GLY A 420 -15.55 -10.82 14.78
C GLY A 420 -14.45 -11.65 14.13
N PHE A 421 -13.20 -11.27 14.34
CA PHE A 421 -12.05 -12.03 13.85
C PHE A 421 -10.83 -11.83 14.74
N THR A 422 -9.89 -12.78 14.67
CA THR A 422 -8.58 -12.69 15.34
C THR A 422 -7.49 -12.73 14.28
N PHE A 423 -6.62 -11.73 14.25
CA PHE A 423 -5.60 -11.58 13.23
C PHE A 423 -4.21 -11.43 13.85
N VAL A 424 -3.18 -11.91 13.15
CA VAL A 424 -1.77 -11.72 13.50
C VAL A 424 -1.15 -10.81 12.46
N SER A 425 -0.71 -9.63 12.90
CA SER A 425 0.03 -8.71 12.05
C SER A 425 1.42 -9.25 11.76
N ASP A 426 1.93 -9.03 10.53
CA ASP A 426 3.33 -9.34 10.21
C ASP A 426 4.32 -8.55 11.09
N GLU A 427 3.91 -7.44 11.68
CA GLU A 427 4.72 -6.73 12.69
C GLU A 427 4.95 -7.56 13.96
N PHE A 428 4.02 -8.48 14.29
CA PHE A 428 4.06 -9.32 15.48
C PHE A 428 3.93 -10.82 15.15
N ASN A 429 4.60 -11.26 14.11
CA ASN A 429 4.53 -12.64 13.60
C ASN A 429 5.60 -13.59 14.18
N GLY A 430 6.42 -13.12 15.11
CA GLY A 430 7.52 -13.90 15.69
C GLY A 430 8.79 -13.95 14.82
N THR A 431 8.87 -13.16 13.75
CA THR A 431 10.04 -13.10 12.84
C THR A 431 10.48 -11.67 12.51
N THR A 432 9.56 -10.75 12.41
CA THR A 432 9.85 -9.32 12.14
C THR A 432 10.67 -8.71 13.26
N LYS A 433 11.68 -7.94 12.90
CA LYS A 433 12.61 -7.30 13.84
C LYS A 433 12.26 -5.81 14.01
N ASP A 434 12.49 -5.31 15.22
CA ASP A 434 12.48 -3.88 15.49
C ASP A 434 13.77 -3.21 14.96
N ASP A 435 13.86 -1.88 15.11
CA ASP A 435 15.01 -1.05 14.74
C ASP A 435 16.32 -1.37 15.49
N ASN A 436 16.23 -2.07 16.62
CA ASN A 436 17.37 -2.57 17.40
C ASN A 436 17.76 -4.02 17.03
N GLY A 437 17.06 -4.65 16.10
CA GLY A 437 17.29 -6.03 15.66
C GLY A 437 16.63 -7.10 16.54
N ASN A 438 15.82 -6.73 17.53
CA ASN A 438 15.09 -7.68 18.35
C ASN A 438 13.88 -8.24 17.60
N VAL A 439 13.70 -9.55 17.64
CA VAL A 439 12.52 -10.20 17.07
C VAL A 439 11.29 -9.86 17.90
N ARG A 440 10.25 -9.30 17.24
CA ARG A 440 8.98 -9.06 17.91
C ARG A 440 8.23 -10.37 18.19
N PRO A 441 7.53 -10.47 19.33
CA PRO A 441 6.83 -11.68 19.69
C PRO A 441 5.64 -11.98 18.74
N TYR A 442 5.20 -13.23 18.73
CA TYR A 442 3.94 -13.62 18.10
C TYR A 442 2.77 -13.15 18.96
N MET A 443 1.99 -12.18 18.48
CA MET A 443 0.88 -11.59 19.24
C MET A 443 -0.37 -11.43 18.38
N PRO A 444 -1.37 -12.31 18.53
CA PRO A 444 -2.67 -12.16 17.88
C PRO A 444 -3.50 -11.05 18.54
N ARG A 445 -4.37 -10.41 17.74
CA ARG A 445 -5.32 -9.40 18.17
C ARG A 445 -6.71 -9.71 17.69
N SER A 446 -7.70 -9.57 18.57
CA SER A 446 -9.11 -9.89 18.31
C SER A 446 -9.94 -8.62 18.19
N PHE A 447 -10.86 -8.63 17.24
CA PHE A 447 -11.84 -7.58 16.98
C PHE A 447 -13.25 -8.15 17.03
N SER A 448 -14.18 -7.42 17.60
CA SER A 448 -15.59 -7.82 17.70
C SER A 448 -16.44 -7.40 16.49
N SER A 449 -15.95 -6.43 15.71
CA SER A 449 -16.61 -5.90 14.52
C SER A 449 -15.61 -5.29 13.53
N LEU A 450 -16.06 -5.09 12.30
CA LEU A 450 -15.29 -4.38 11.28
C LEU A 450 -15.02 -2.92 11.66
N SER A 451 -16.04 -2.24 12.26
CA SER A 451 -15.87 -0.85 12.72
C SER A 451 -14.86 -0.71 13.85
N GLN A 452 -14.74 -1.68 14.75
CA GLN A 452 -13.70 -1.65 15.78
C GLN A 452 -12.30 -1.72 15.16
N ALA A 453 -12.09 -2.59 14.19
CA ALA A 453 -10.81 -2.74 13.50
C ALA A 453 -10.46 -1.48 12.66
N GLU A 454 -11.44 -0.92 11.97
CA GLU A 454 -11.30 0.30 11.18
C GLU A 454 -10.92 1.52 12.05
N GLU A 455 -11.62 1.71 13.17
CA GLU A 455 -11.35 2.80 14.10
C GLU A 455 -9.95 2.66 14.73
N GLU A 456 -9.58 1.45 15.13
CA GLU A 456 -8.26 1.19 15.70
C GLU A 456 -7.13 1.39 14.67
N ASN A 457 -7.32 0.93 13.43
CA ASN A 457 -6.40 1.18 12.33
C ASN A 457 -6.16 2.69 12.12
N GLY A 458 -7.22 3.49 12.14
CA GLY A 458 -7.11 4.94 12.05
C GLY A 458 -6.41 5.56 13.26
N GLN A 459 -6.78 5.13 14.48
CA GLN A 459 -6.23 5.66 15.74
C GLN A 459 -4.76 5.29 15.93
N SER A 460 -4.30 4.17 15.39
CA SER A 460 -2.91 3.73 15.45
C SER A 460 -1.93 4.81 14.99
N ARG A 461 -2.34 5.62 14.00
CA ARG A 461 -1.50 6.68 13.42
C ARG A 461 -1.30 7.87 14.34
N ILE A 462 -2.27 8.14 15.23
CA ILE A 462 -2.15 9.18 16.26
C ILE A 462 -1.21 8.69 17.36
N TYR A 463 -1.28 7.42 17.74
CA TYR A 463 -0.35 6.82 18.71
C TYR A 463 1.09 6.79 18.22
N LEU A 464 1.31 6.68 16.89
CA LEU A 464 2.63 6.84 16.30
C LEU A 464 3.09 8.31 16.22
N GLY A 465 2.22 9.29 16.47
CA GLY A 465 2.55 10.71 16.38
C GLY A 465 2.78 11.23 14.96
N ILE A 466 2.21 10.58 13.96
CA ILE A 466 2.44 10.91 12.54
C ILE A 466 1.22 11.44 11.80
N HIS A 467 0.05 11.44 12.44
CA HIS A 467 -1.22 11.97 11.91
C HIS A 467 -2.03 12.71 12.96
N TRP A 468 -2.96 13.54 12.47
CA TRP A 468 -3.96 14.25 13.25
C TRP A 468 -5.27 13.47 13.34
N HIS A 469 -6.07 13.71 14.37
CA HIS A 469 -7.40 13.10 14.49
C HIS A 469 -8.30 13.42 13.26
N PHE A 470 -8.24 14.63 12.77
CA PHE A 470 -9.02 15.01 11.57
C PHE A 470 -8.51 14.36 10.27
N ASP A 471 -7.21 14.00 10.18
CA ASP A 471 -6.67 13.20 9.07
C ASP A 471 -7.36 11.83 9.02
N LYS A 472 -7.48 11.19 10.19
CA LYS A 472 -8.15 9.89 10.35
C LYS A 472 -9.60 9.96 9.89
N THR A 473 -10.37 10.87 10.47
CA THR A 473 -11.82 10.93 10.25
C THR A 473 -12.19 11.29 8.80
N ALA A 474 -11.48 12.24 8.20
CA ALA A 474 -11.69 12.61 6.81
C ALA A 474 -11.33 11.46 5.85
N ALA A 475 -10.20 10.78 6.10
CA ALA A 475 -9.75 9.69 5.27
C ALA A 475 -10.67 8.47 5.31
N ILE A 476 -11.12 8.04 6.49
CA ILE A 476 -12.08 6.93 6.64
C ILE A 476 -13.35 7.24 5.83
N THR A 477 -13.88 8.45 5.95
CA THR A 477 -15.06 8.89 5.19
C THR A 477 -14.81 8.85 3.68
N GLN A 478 -13.66 9.37 3.22
CA GLN A 478 -13.27 9.36 1.81
C GLN A 478 -13.17 7.91 1.27
N GLY A 479 -12.47 7.03 1.99
CA GLY A 479 -12.31 5.63 1.60
C GLY A 479 -13.65 4.87 1.55
N ARG A 480 -14.56 5.11 2.50
CA ARG A 480 -15.91 4.54 2.48
C ARG A 480 -16.71 4.97 1.24
N HIS A 481 -16.69 6.26 0.89
CA HIS A 481 -17.40 6.76 -0.29
C HIS A 481 -16.85 6.16 -1.59
N VAL A 482 -15.53 6.00 -1.70
CA VAL A 482 -14.91 5.31 -2.84
C VAL A 482 -15.36 3.85 -2.90
N ALA A 483 -15.33 3.13 -1.76
CA ALA A 483 -15.75 1.73 -1.69
C ALA A 483 -17.23 1.53 -2.07
N ASP A 484 -18.11 2.39 -1.57
CA ASP A 484 -19.53 2.41 -1.94
C ASP A 484 -19.70 2.55 -3.45
N TYR A 485 -18.99 3.52 -4.05
CA TYR A 485 -19.07 3.75 -5.48
C TYR A 485 -18.55 2.54 -6.28
N VAL A 486 -17.40 2.00 -5.91
CA VAL A 486 -16.82 0.80 -6.56
C VAL A 486 -17.76 -0.39 -6.46
N PHE A 487 -18.33 -0.64 -5.27
CA PHE A 487 -19.25 -1.75 -5.05
C PHE A 487 -20.52 -1.66 -5.93
N ASP A 488 -21.02 -0.44 -6.14
CA ASP A 488 -22.23 -0.18 -6.92
C ASP A 488 -21.98 -0.16 -8.44
N HIS A 489 -20.73 0.00 -8.90
CA HIS A 489 -20.42 0.20 -10.32
C HIS A 489 -19.54 -0.88 -10.94
N ALA A 490 -18.86 -1.73 -10.15
CA ALA A 490 -17.98 -2.78 -10.66
C ALA A 490 -18.38 -4.18 -10.16
N PHE A 491 -18.07 -5.20 -10.96
CA PHE A 491 -18.24 -6.62 -10.60
C PHE A 491 -19.63 -6.98 -10.09
N ARG A 492 -20.67 -6.31 -10.62
CA ARG A 492 -22.06 -6.51 -10.18
C ARG A 492 -22.58 -7.87 -10.68
N PRO A 493 -23.52 -8.48 -9.93
CA PRO A 493 -24.23 -9.65 -10.44
C PRO A 493 -24.89 -9.36 -11.78
N VAL A 494 -24.75 -10.29 -12.73
CA VAL A 494 -25.52 -10.26 -13.97
C VAL A 494 -26.96 -10.63 -13.61
N LYS A 495 -27.94 -9.82 -14.03
CA LYS A 495 -29.35 -10.16 -13.84
C LYS A 495 -29.63 -11.45 -14.65
N SER A 496 -30.11 -12.50 -13.99
CA SER A 496 -30.74 -13.62 -14.72
C SER A 496 -31.97 -13.08 -15.45
N GLU A 497 -31.96 -13.15 -16.76
CA GLU A 497 -33.18 -12.96 -17.56
C GLU A 497 -34.24 -13.98 -17.18
#